data_00365d3d2510c7a48cb37f2e381d14dc
#
_entry.id   00365d3d2510c7a48cb37f2e381d14dc
#
_cell.length_a   1.000
_cell.length_b   1.000
_cell.length_c   1.000
_cell.angle_alpha   90.00
_cell.angle_beta   90.00
_cell.angle_gamma   90.00
#
_symmetry.space_group_name_H-M   'P 1'
#
loop_
_entity.id
_entity.type
_entity.pdbx_description
1 polymer ?
#
loop_
_entity_poly.entity_id
_entity_poly.type
_entity_poly.pdbx_seq_one_letter_code
_entity_poly.pdbx_strand_id
1 'polypeptide(L)'
;MTREKSGNLPIVVSDYLAAGSAQGERNHTLFKVACQLRDCGFSLSESTSLLEGRAMQDGLAAGELAKTIQSAFTRVAREPGVKKSGIRVKFKKMNLPSGIENPVPKLLSAAFEPGEKVRIVFGPTISRGELVQGDNLNGYTEKIAAAEMGAWICINPLSRGIKDEHVTAFRHCLVEFDEGDVADQYKKIISTNLPITAIIYSGAKSVHAWVRVDARDRKQYDERVAKVYEEFPGLDSGNKNPGRLSRLPGALRDGRRQRLLKLHHGADSWESYQEMVKCKSIGQAFSFNQLLDFNSDSDPNTVLGDRWLCRGHFGMIVGASGLGKSSLIMQASILWGLGREAFGVDPARPLKIVLVQAENDMGDLSEEVRGIVQRLGLSGDELKVVNRNCRFITDAVNVGQKFIDMADGVLDVYEPDLFIIDPLLHYIGRDVSSQQSVSEFVRHGIGGLAKHYGTVFIAMHHTGKPPSDNNSRSNWSNRDLSYLATGSSDLVNFSRAVAVLREQYGVFELNFTKRGERVKQKTLYLKHADDCIFWEPTKIYA
;
A
#
# COMPACT_ATOMS: atom_id res chain seq x y z
N MET A 1 -31.30 -9.39 10.37
CA MET A 1 -31.36 -8.04 9.80
C MET A 1 -31.53 -8.16 8.30
N THR A 2 -32.71 -7.83 7.80
CA THR A 2 -33.05 -7.84 6.38
C THR A 2 -32.30 -6.70 5.70
N ARG A 3 -31.41 -7.02 4.74
CA ARG A 3 -30.74 -6.03 3.89
C ARG A 3 -31.82 -5.30 3.07
N GLU A 4 -31.91 -3.98 3.19
CA GLU A 4 -32.75 -3.16 2.31
C GLU A 4 -32.22 -3.29 0.87
N LYS A 5 -33.14 -3.66 -0.04
CA LYS A 5 -32.86 -3.71 -1.47
C LYS A 5 -32.62 -2.28 -1.96
N SER A 6 -31.45 -1.96 -2.51
CA SER A 6 -31.23 -0.68 -3.17
C SER A 6 -32.20 -0.55 -4.35
N GLY A 7 -32.97 0.52 -4.38
CA GLY A 7 -34.07 0.71 -5.36
C GLY A 7 -33.64 0.84 -6.84
N ASN A 8 -32.37 0.72 -7.18
CA ASN A 8 -31.83 0.76 -8.53
C ASN A 8 -31.04 -0.51 -8.83
N LEU A 9 -31.36 -1.16 -9.96
CA LEU A 9 -30.59 -2.29 -10.49
C LEU A 9 -29.13 -1.86 -10.79
N PRO A 10 -28.13 -2.73 -10.54
CA PRO A 10 -26.77 -2.47 -10.98
C PRO A 10 -26.71 -2.19 -12.49
N ILE A 11 -25.87 -1.26 -12.92
CA ILE A 11 -25.76 -0.86 -14.35
C ILE A 11 -25.51 -2.08 -15.24
N VAL A 12 -24.64 -3.00 -14.84
CA VAL A 12 -24.34 -4.23 -15.60
C VAL A 12 -25.60 -5.08 -15.81
N VAL A 13 -26.52 -5.10 -14.83
CA VAL A 13 -27.80 -5.81 -14.94
C VAL A 13 -28.72 -5.05 -15.88
N SER A 14 -28.86 -3.73 -15.73
CA SER A 14 -29.67 -2.88 -16.60
C SER A 14 -29.19 -2.93 -18.06
N ASP A 15 -27.87 -2.88 -18.28
CA ASP A 15 -27.28 -2.97 -19.63
C ASP A 15 -27.54 -4.34 -20.27
N TYR A 16 -27.41 -5.43 -19.48
CA TYR A 16 -27.74 -6.76 -19.97
C TYR A 16 -29.22 -6.91 -20.33
N LEU A 17 -30.12 -6.42 -19.50
CA LEU A 17 -31.57 -6.46 -19.77
C LEU A 17 -31.95 -5.67 -21.03
N ALA A 18 -31.27 -4.57 -21.31
CA ALA A 18 -31.49 -3.74 -22.48
C ALA A 18 -30.86 -4.30 -23.77
N ALA A 19 -29.58 -4.71 -23.72
CA ALA A 19 -28.80 -5.04 -24.91
C ALA A 19 -28.54 -6.55 -25.10
N GLY A 20 -28.68 -7.38 -24.06
CA GLY A 20 -28.37 -8.82 -24.10
C GLY A 20 -26.88 -9.12 -24.18
N SER A 21 -26.53 -10.30 -24.69
CA SER A 21 -25.15 -10.78 -24.81
C SER A 21 -24.81 -11.25 -26.23
N ALA A 22 -23.54 -11.09 -26.62
CA ALA A 22 -23.04 -11.55 -27.91
C ALA A 22 -23.05 -13.08 -28.02
N GLN A 23 -23.18 -13.58 -29.25
CA GLN A 23 -23.12 -15.01 -29.53
C GLN A 23 -21.74 -15.55 -29.12
N GLY A 24 -21.70 -16.59 -28.27
CA GLY A 24 -20.48 -17.16 -27.68
C GLY A 24 -20.18 -16.71 -26.25
N GLU A 25 -20.75 -15.60 -25.77
CA GLU A 25 -20.54 -15.10 -24.39
C GLU A 25 -21.77 -15.22 -23.48
N ARG A 26 -22.85 -15.77 -23.96
CA ARG A 26 -24.18 -15.76 -23.31
C ARG A 26 -24.14 -16.30 -21.88
N ASN A 27 -23.61 -17.49 -21.67
CA ASN A 27 -23.51 -18.11 -20.34
C ASN A 27 -22.60 -17.33 -19.39
N HIS A 28 -21.50 -16.79 -19.90
CA HIS A 28 -20.55 -16.03 -19.09
C HIS A 28 -21.15 -14.68 -18.65
N THR A 29 -21.84 -14.02 -19.55
CA THR A 29 -22.53 -12.75 -19.26
C THR A 29 -23.67 -12.96 -18.27
N LEU A 30 -24.52 -13.97 -18.51
CA LEU A 30 -25.61 -14.34 -17.60
C LEU A 30 -25.09 -14.68 -16.19
N PHE A 31 -24.00 -15.44 -16.10
CA PHE A 31 -23.36 -15.77 -14.82
C PHE A 31 -22.88 -14.52 -14.08
N LYS A 32 -22.21 -13.59 -14.76
CA LYS A 32 -21.76 -12.32 -14.18
C LYS A 32 -22.91 -11.48 -13.64
N VAL A 33 -23.97 -11.36 -14.41
CA VAL A 33 -25.19 -10.59 -14.07
C VAL A 33 -25.91 -11.21 -12.88
N ALA A 34 -26.03 -12.55 -12.84
CA ALA A 34 -26.61 -13.27 -11.71
C ALA A 34 -25.78 -13.11 -10.42
N CYS A 35 -24.44 -13.11 -10.51
CA CYS A 35 -23.57 -12.79 -9.38
C CYS A 35 -23.80 -11.37 -8.85
N GLN A 36 -24.00 -10.37 -9.73
CA GLN A 36 -24.28 -9.00 -9.31
C GLN A 36 -25.62 -8.88 -8.56
N LEU A 37 -26.66 -9.56 -9.04
CA LEU A 37 -27.96 -9.59 -8.35
C LEU A 37 -27.86 -10.23 -6.97
N ARG A 38 -27.19 -11.40 -6.87
CA ARG A 38 -26.91 -12.05 -5.57
C ARG A 38 -26.16 -11.10 -4.63
N ASP A 39 -25.09 -10.45 -5.10
CA ASP A 39 -24.27 -9.55 -4.31
C ASP A 39 -25.07 -8.31 -3.83
N CYS A 40 -26.11 -7.91 -4.58
CA CYS A 40 -27.06 -6.87 -4.21
C CYS A 40 -28.21 -7.36 -3.32
N GLY A 41 -28.22 -8.64 -2.91
CA GLY A 41 -29.22 -9.19 -1.98
C GLY A 41 -30.50 -9.72 -2.63
N PHE A 42 -30.52 -9.88 -3.95
CA PHE A 42 -31.63 -10.57 -4.62
C PHE A 42 -31.59 -12.07 -4.33
N SER A 43 -32.72 -12.70 -4.17
CA SER A 43 -32.83 -14.15 -4.04
C SER A 43 -32.66 -14.84 -5.40
N LEU A 44 -32.38 -16.15 -5.37
CA LEU A 44 -32.29 -16.97 -6.57
C LEU A 44 -33.58 -16.86 -7.43
N SER A 45 -34.75 -16.93 -6.79
CA SER A 45 -36.04 -16.83 -7.46
C SER A 45 -36.26 -15.49 -8.14
N GLU A 46 -35.96 -14.38 -7.43
CA GLU A 46 -36.08 -13.02 -7.97
C GLU A 46 -35.12 -12.80 -9.15
N SER A 47 -33.89 -13.29 -9.03
CA SER A 47 -32.90 -13.18 -10.11
C SER A 47 -33.27 -14.00 -11.33
N THR A 48 -33.82 -15.19 -11.14
CA THR A 48 -34.31 -16.02 -12.24
C THR A 48 -35.44 -15.32 -12.97
N SER A 49 -36.46 -14.86 -12.27
CA SER A 49 -37.59 -14.14 -12.87
C SER A 49 -37.19 -12.89 -13.63
N LEU A 50 -36.17 -12.17 -13.13
CA LEU A 50 -35.71 -10.94 -13.77
C LEU A 50 -34.92 -11.21 -15.05
N LEU A 51 -34.12 -12.29 -15.09
CA LEU A 51 -33.19 -12.56 -16.18
C LEU A 51 -33.74 -13.51 -17.26
N GLU A 52 -34.77 -14.30 -16.93
CA GLU A 52 -35.29 -15.36 -17.78
C GLU A 52 -35.71 -14.85 -19.18
N GLY A 53 -36.54 -13.81 -19.24
CA GLY A 53 -37.02 -13.26 -20.50
C GLY A 53 -35.89 -12.82 -21.44
N ARG A 54 -34.87 -12.16 -20.91
CA ARG A 54 -33.74 -11.69 -21.71
C ARG A 54 -32.81 -12.83 -22.13
N ALA A 55 -32.51 -13.74 -21.23
CA ALA A 55 -31.65 -14.89 -21.52
C ALA A 55 -32.23 -15.83 -22.57
N MET A 56 -33.58 -16.00 -22.58
CA MET A 56 -34.29 -16.74 -23.64
C MET A 56 -34.21 -16.02 -24.98
N GLN A 57 -34.34 -14.69 -25.01
CA GLN A 57 -34.15 -13.89 -26.22
C GLN A 57 -32.73 -14.00 -26.78
N ASP A 58 -31.73 -14.12 -25.92
CA ASP A 58 -30.34 -14.37 -26.29
C ASP A 58 -30.12 -15.82 -26.78
N GLY A 59 -31.15 -16.70 -26.71
CA GLY A 59 -31.11 -18.07 -27.22
C GLY A 59 -30.56 -19.10 -26.23
N LEU A 60 -30.61 -18.85 -24.92
CA LEU A 60 -30.29 -19.84 -23.89
C LEU A 60 -31.50 -20.75 -23.60
N ALA A 61 -31.25 -22.06 -23.52
CA ALA A 61 -32.28 -23.01 -23.13
C ALA A 61 -32.62 -22.88 -21.64
N ALA A 62 -33.90 -23.08 -21.26
CA ALA A 62 -34.35 -22.91 -19.87
C ALA A 62 -33.54 -23.73 -18.84
N GLY A 63 -33.14 -24.96 -19.19
CA GLY A 63 -32.32 -25.80 -18.33
C GLY A 63 -30.86 -25.29 -18.16
N GLU A 64 -30.29 -24.66 -19.16
CA GLU A 64 -28.97 -24.06 -19.13
C GLU A 64 -28.98 -22.74 -18.33
N LEU A 65 -30.01 -21.93 -18.54
CA LEU A 65 -30.28 -20.71 -17.79
C LEU A 65 -30.38 -20.99 -16.28
N ALA A 66 -31.21 -21.94 -15.89
CA ALA A 66 -31.40 -22.31 -14.49
C ALA A 66 -30.09 -22.78 -13.83
N LYS A 67 -29.32 -23.62 -14.50
CA LYS A 67 -27.99 -24.10 -14.01
C LYS A 67 -27.00 -22.96 -13.86
N THR A 68 -26.96 -22.02 -14.81
CA THR A 68 -26.03 -20.88 -14.79
C THR A 68 -26.33 -19.93 -13.64
N ILE A 69 -27.61 -19.57 -13.44
CA ILE A 69 -28.01 -18.71 -12.33
C ILE A 69 -27.82 -19.42 -10.99
N GLN A 70 -28.18 -20.68 -10.87
CA GLN A 70 -27.95 -21.47 -9.64
C GLN A 70 -26.48 -21.56 -9.28
N SER A 71 -25.59 -21.76 -10.26
CA SER A 71 -24.14 -21.77 -10.07
C SER A 71 -23.60 -20.42 -9.54
N ALA A 72 -24.19 -19.30 -9.94
CA ALA A 72 -23.83 -17.99 -9.40
C ALA A 72 -24.21 -17.86 -7.91
N PHE A 73 -25.27 -18.50 -7.47
CA PHE A 73 -25.78 -18.45 -6.09
C PHE A 73 -25.15 -19.49 -5.15
N THR A 74 -24.43 -20.49 -5.65
CA THR A 74 -23.65 -21.42 -4.80
C THR A 74 -22.41 -20.80 -4.21
N ARG A 75 -21.94 -19.67 -4.74
CA ARG A 75 -20.78 -18.93 -4.22
C ARG A 75 -21.21 -17.94 -3.15
N VAL A 76 -20.33 -17.70 -2.17
CA VAL A 76 -20.56 -16.69 -1.12
C VAL A 76 -20.79 -15.32 -1.77
N ALA A 77 -21.85 -14.61 -1.33
CA ALA A 77 -22.13 -13.26 -1.80
C ALA A 77 -20.99 -12.30 -1.43
N ARG A 78 -20.55 -11.51 -2.38
CA ARG A 78 -19.59 -10.43 -2.15
C ARG A 78 -20.34 -9.17 -1.70
N GLU A 79 -19.65 -8.24 -1.03
CA GLU A 79 -20.24 -6.92 -0.80
C GLU A 79 -20.51 -6.24 -2.14
N PRO A 80 -21.68 -5.57 -2.33
CA PRO A 80 -21.98 -4.83 -3.54
C PRO A 80 -20.89 -3.81 -3.80
N GLY A 81 -20.32 -3.80 -4.99
CA GLY A 81 -19.34 -2.80 -5.39
C GLY A 81 -19.98 -1.41 -5.38
N VAL A 82 -19.71 -0.61 -4.35
CA VAL A 82 -20.13 0.80 -4.29
C VAL A 82 -19.47 1.52 -5.47
N LYS A 83 -20.27 2.19 -6.31
CA LYS A 83 -19.73 3.08 -7.35
C LYS A 83 -18.82 4.10 -6.65
N LYS A 84 -17.52 4.01 -6.87
CA LYS A 84 -16.59 5.08 -6.59
C LYS A 84 -16.90 6.23 -7.56
N SER A 85 -17.78 7.15 -7.17
CA SER A 85 -17.84 8.49 -7.75
C SER A 85 -16.65 9.25 -7.20
N GLY A 86 -15.51 9.05 -7.79
CA GLY A 86 -14.28 9.75 -7.47
C GLY A 86 -13.48 9.84 -8.76
N ILE A 87 -12.85 10.95 -8.98
CA ILE A 87 -11.89 11.20 -10.04
C ILE A 87 -11.12 9.88 -10.25
N ARG A 88 -11.25 9.28 -11.42
CA ARG A 88 -10.38 8.19 -11.84
C ARG A 88 -8.97 8.78 -11.89
N VAL A 89 -8.27 8.74 -10.78
CA VAL A 89 -6.81 8.84 -10.81
C VAL A 89 -6.39 7.68 -11.70
N LYS A 90 -5.93 7.99 -12.90
CA LYS A 90 -5.25 7.00 -13.73
C LYS A 90 -3.99 6.65 -12.94
N PHE A 91 -4.07 5.61 -12.12
CA PHE A 91 -2.90 5.00 -11.53
C PHE A 91 -1.94 4.76 -12.69
N LYS A 92 -0.75 5.33 -12.61
CA LYS A 92 0.31 5.02 -13.57
C LYS A 92 0.58 3.53 -13.37
N LYS A 93 0.03 2.70 -14.27
CA LYS A 93 0.22 1.26 -14.23
C LYS A 93 1.72 1.06 -14.14
N MET A 94 2.23 0.50 -13.05
CA MET A 94 3.64 0.22 -12.94
C MET A 94 3.93 -0.81 -14.03
N ASN A 95 4.72 -0.43 -15.03
CA ASN A 95 5.16 -1.35 -16.04
C ASN A 95 6.22 -2.27 -15.42
N LEU A 96 6.15 -3.57 -15.73
CA LEU A 96 7.24 -4.48 -15.40
C LEU A 96 8.56 -3.90 -15.93
N PRO A 97 9.69 -4.11 -15.24
CA PRO A 97 11.00 -3.72 -15.74
C PRO A 97 11.26 -4.24 -17.16
N SER A 98 12.06 -3.52 -17.93
CA SER A 98 12.62 -4.05 -19.17
C SER A 98 13.41 -5.33 -18.85
N GLY A 99 13.30 -6.36 -19.70
CA GLY A 99 14.05 -7.60 -19.48
C GLY A 99 15.57 -7.37 -19.54
N ILE A 100 16.31 -8.17 -18.78
CA ILE A 100 17.78 -8.18 -18.81
C ILE A 100 18.23 -8.74 -20.19
N GLU A 101 19.20 -8.10 -20.82
CA GLU A 101 19.82 -8.57 -22.06
C GLU A 101 20.65 -9.84 -21.82
N ASN A 102 20.70 -10.72 -22.82
CA ASN A 102 21.37 -12.03 -22.75
C ASN A 102 20.95 -12.82 -21.50
N PRO A 103 19.63 -13.08 -21.33
CA PRO A 103 19.08 -13.54 -20.07
C PRO A 103 19.51 -14.96 -19.69
N VAL A 104 19.72 -15.86 -20.68
CA VAL A 104 20.00 -17.28 -20.42
C VAL A 104 21.35 -17.48 -19.74
N PRO A 105 22.49 -17.01 -20.29
CA PRO A 105 23.78 -17.15 -19.63
C PRO A 105 23.81 -16.54 -18.22
N LYS A 106 23.19 -15.37 -18.07
CA LYS A 106 23.13 -14.67 -16.77
C LYS A 106 22.32 -15.43 -15.73
N LEU A 107 21.17 -16.01 -16.13
CA LEU A 107 20.36 -16.85 -15.24
C LEU A 107 21.14 -18.10 -14.82
N LEU A 108 21.79 -18.77 -15.76
CA LEU A 108 22.55 -20.00 -15.48
C LEU A 108 23.71 -19.74 -14.53
N SER A 109 24.50 -18.71 -14.82
CA SER A 109 25.63 -18.31 -13.95
C SER A 109 25.19 -17.93 -12.54
N ALA A 110 23.98 -17.37 -12.38
CA ALA A 110 23.45 -17.00 -11.06
C ALA A 110 22.85 -18.21 -10.29
N ALA A 111 22.34 -19.20 -10.99
CA ALA A 111 21.52 -20.26 -10.39
C ALA A 111 22.21 -21.62 -10.28
N PHE A 112 23.22 -21.91 -11.11
CA PHE A 112 23.84 -23.25 -11.21
C PHE A 112 25.36 -23.16 -11.16
N GLU A 113 25.97 -24.23 -10.65
CA GLU A 113 27.41 -24.43 -10.66
C GLU A 113 27.90 -25.02 -11.99
N PRO A 114 29.16 -24.78 -12.37
CA PRO A 114 29.73 -25.39 -13.57
C PRO A 114 29.60 -26.92 -13.58
N GLY A 115 29.21 -27.48 -14.72
CA GLY A 115 29.03 -28.94 -14.89
C GLY A 115 27.70 -29.52 -14.40
N GLU A 116 26.87 -28.74 -13.69
CA GLU A 116 25.54 -29.19 -13.28
C GLU A 116 24.62 -29.39 -14.50
N LYS A 117 23.76 -30.43 -14.40
CA LYS A 117 22.77 -30.71 -15.45
C LYS A 117 21.43 -30.10 -15.09
N VAL A 118 20.80 -29.47 -16.06
CA VAL A 118 19.47 -28.87 -15.93
C VAL A 118 18.52 -29.45 -16.95
N ARG A 119 17.26 -29.60 -16.58
CA ARG A 119 16.22 -30.01 -17.52
C ARG A 119 15.62 -28.80 -18.18
N ILE A 120 15.58 -28.80 -19.52
CA ILE A 120 14.85 -27.81 -20.32
C ILE A 120 13.72 -28.49 -21.10
N VAL A 121 12.62 -27.75 -21.31
CA VAL A 121 11.44 -28.23 -22.04
C VAL A 121 11.00 -27.13 -22.99
N PHE A 122 10.68 -27.48 -24.23
CA PHE A 122 10.12 -26.59 -25.23
C PHE A 122 8.67 -26.98 -25.53
N GLY A 123 7.82 -26.00 -25.71
CA GLY A 123 6.44 -26.19 -26.12
C GLY A 123 5.41 -26.00 -25.01
N PRO A 124 4.11 -26.26 -25.31
CA PRO A 124 3.01 -25.95 -24.41
C PRO A 124 2.85 -26.92 -23.24
N THR A 125 3.38 -28.14 -23.38
CA THR A 125 3.23 -29.22 -22.38
C THR A 125 4.58 -29.62 -21.77
N ILE A 126 4.57 -29.96 -20.49
CA ILE A 126 5.75 -30.29 -19.67
C ILE A 126 6.20 -31.76 -19.87
N SER A 127 5.68 -32.47 -20.88
CA SER A 127 5.74 -33.94 -20.96
C SER A 127 7.11 -34.56 -21.24
N ARG A 128 7.98 -33.95 -22.01
CA ARG A 128 9.34 -34.43 -22.30
C ARG A 128 10.31 -33.26 -22.37
N GLY A 129 11.44 -33.38 -21.69
CA GLY A 129 12.50 -32.37 -21.73
C GLY A 129 13.85 -33.01 -21.99
N GLU A 130 14.78 -32.19 -22.40
CA GLU A 130 16.18 -32.54 -22.56
C GLU A 130 16.94 -32.25 -21.26
N LEU A 131 17.84 -33.15 -20.85
CA LEU A 131 18.77 -32.91 -19.77
C LEU A 131 20.09 -32.41 -20.38
N VAL A 132 20.45 -31.19 -20.06
CA VAL A 132 21.58 -30.47 -20.67
C VAL A 132 22.55 -30.04 -19.57
N GLN A 133 23.86 -30.07 -19.83
CA GLN A 133 24.82 -29.39 -18.96
C GLN A 133 24.61 -27.88 -19.04
N GLY A 134 24.60 -27.20 -17.89
CA GLY A 134 24.36 -25.76 -17.81
C GLY A 134 25.29 -24.95 -18.71
N ASP A 135 26.59 -25.35 -18.78
CA ASP A 135 27.61 -24.70 -19.61
C ASP A 135 27.33 -24.79 -21.12
N ASN A 136 26.60 -25.81 -21.56
CA ASN A 136 26.25 -26.04 -22.96
C ASN A 136 24.96 -25.32 -23.40
N LEU A 137 24.23 -24.69 -22.48
CA LEU A 137 23.00 -23.97 -22.82
C LEU A 137 23.23 -22.73 -23.69
N ASN A 138 24.44 -22.22 -23.77
CA ASN A 138 24.79 -21.16 -24.71
C ASN A 138 24.54 -21.55 -26.17
N GLY A 139 24.70 -22.84 -26.52
CA GLY A 139 24.35 -23.40 -27.81
C GLY A 139 22.84 -23.51 -28.09
N TYR A 140 22.00 -23.31 -27.07
CA TYR A 140 20.54 -23.37 -27.20
C TYR A 140 19.90 -21.99 -27.35
N THR A 141 20.65 -20.91 -27.33
CA THR A 141 20.12 -19.52 -27.36
C THR A 141 19.21 -19.29 -28.57
N GLU A 142 19.59 -19.76 -29.75
CA GLU A 142 18.77 -19.65 -30.96
C GLU A 142 17.52 -20.51 -30.89
N LYS A 143 17.64 -21.76 -30.41
CA LYS A 143 16.49 -22.66 -30.20
C LYS A 143 15.50 -22.10 -29.16
N ILE A 144 15.99 -21.47 -28.11
CA ILE A 144 15.17 -20.80 -27.09
C ILE A 144 14.46 -19.59 -27.70
N ALA A 145 15.18 -18.76 -28.45
CA ALA A 145 14.63 -17.57 -29.11
C ALA A 145 13.56 -17.90 -30.15
N ALA A 146 13.71 -19.04 -30.84
CA ALA A 146 12.78 -19.55 -31.85
C ALA A 146 11.57 -20.31 -31.23
N ALA A 147 11.56 -20.58 -29.94
CA ALA A 147 10.46 -21.28 -29.29
C ALA A 147 9.24 -20.38 -29.12
N GLU A 148 8.22 -20.55 -29.98
CA GLU A 148 7.00 -19.72 -30.02
C GLU A 148 5.95 -20.11 -28.96
N MET A 149 6.00 -21.34 -28.45
CA MET A 149 5.05 -21.87 -27.46
C MET A 149 5.61 -21.91 -26.02
N GLY A 150 6.67 -21.16 -25.76
CA GLY A 150 7.35 -21.08 -24.47
C GLY A 150 8.43 -22.11 -24.27
N ALA A 151 9.26 -21.85 -23.27
CA ALA A 151 10.27 -22.77 -22.77
C ALA A 151 10.26 -22.80 -21.24
N TRP A 152 10.75 -23.90 -20.67
CA TRP A 152 10.81 -24.16 -19.24
C TRP A 152 12.19 -24.66 -18.85
N ILE A 153 12.57 -24.42 -17.61
CA ILE A 153 13.81 -24.92 -17.01
C ILE A 153 13.54 -25.37 -15.57
N CYS A 154 14.16 -26.49 -15.16
CA CYS A 154 14.12 -26.91 -13.77
C CYS A 154 14.88 -25.91 -12.89
N ILE A 155 14.32 -25.56 -11.73
CA ILE A 155 14.93 -24.58 -10.82
C ILE A 155 16.13 -25.14 -10.05
N ASN A 156 16.29 -26.46 -9.98
CA ASN A 156 17.38 -27.15 -9.32
C ASN A 156 18.07 -28.14 -10.28
N PRO A 157 19.37 -28.45 -10.07
CA PRO A 157 20.09 -29.39 -10.92
C PRO A 157 19.62 -30.83 -10.71
N LEU A 158 19.74 -31.63 -11.76
CA LEU A 158 19.28 -33.01 -11.83
C LEU A 158 20.41 -33.94 -12.27
N SER A 159 20.53 -35.15 -11.64
CA SER A 159 21.47 -36.20 -12.09
C SER A 159 20.98 -36.88 -13.37
N ARG A 160 19.67 -37.16 -13.43
CA ARG A 160 18.97 -37.87 -14.52
C ARG A 160 17.47 -37.64 -14.42
N GLY A 161 16.73 -37.90 -15.46
CA GLY A 161 15.27 -37.96 -15.40
C GLY A 161 14.60 -36.64 -14.99
N ILE A 162 13.42 -36.73 -14.38
CA ILE A 162 12.51 -35.61 -14.14
C ILE A 162 11.88 -35.58 -12.75
N LYS A 163 12.18 -36.60 -11.92
CA LYS A 163 11.55 -36.74 -10.61
C LYS A 163 12.34 -35.99 -9.54
N ASP A 164 11.68 -35.62 -8.46
CA ASP A 164 12.29 -34.99 -7.29
C ASP A 164 13.47 -35.75 -6.70
N GLU A 165 13.44 -37.09 -6.75
CA GLU A 165 14.53 -37.98 -6.30
C GLU A 165 15.83 -37.84 -7.13
N HIS A 166 15.75 -37.21 -8.30
CA HIS A 166 16.90 -36.96 -9.18
C HIS A 166 17.56 -35.61 -8.95
N VAL A 167 16.99 -34.76 -8.08
CA VAL A 167 17.57 -33.46 -7.71
C VAL A 167 18.87 -33.69 -6.93
N THR A 168 19.93 -33.02 -7.39
CA THR A 168 21.29 -33.18 -6.82
C THR A 168 21.65 -32.07 -5.83
N ALA A 169 20.98 -30.90 -5.92
CA ALA A 169 21.15 -29.83 -4.97
C ALA A 169 19.79 -29.11 -4.74
N PHE A 170 19.43 -28.95 -3.48
CA PHE A 170 18.19 -28.29 -3.06
C PHE A 170 18.42 -26.80 -2.88
N ARG A 171 18.71 -26.11 -3.99
CA ARG A 171 19.17 -24.71 -3.98
C ARG A 171 18.03 -23.70 -4.00
N HIS A 172 17.02 -23.94 -4.81
CA HIS A 172 15.92 -23.00 -5.04
C HIS A 172 14.55 -23.60 -4.77
N CYS A 173 13.61 -22.77 -4.30
CA CYS A 173 12.18 -23.04 -4.42
C CYS A 173 11.52 -22.02 -5.34
N LEU A 174 10.38 -22.40 -5.94
CA LEU A 174 9.61 -21.55 -6.85
C LEU A 174 8.49 -20.83 -6.10
N VAL A 175 8.43 -19.53 -6.27
CA VAL A 175 7.28 -18.68 -5.93
C VAL A 175 6.59 -18.28 -7.23
N GLU A 176 5.32 -18.63 -7.39
CA GLU A 176 4.48 -18.31 -8.54
C GLU A 176 3.08 -17.98 -8.06
N PHE A 177 2.51 -16.90 -8.58
CA PHE A 177 1.13 -16.51 -8.29
C PHE A 177 0.24 -16.89 -9.48
N ASP A 178 -0.88 -17.54 -9.21
CA ASP A 178 -1.85 -17.93 -10.24
C ASP A 178 -2.84 -16.81 -10.59
N GLU A 179 -3.02 -15.83 -9.71
CA GLU A 179 -3.98 -14.75 -9.83
C GLU A 179 -3.34 -13.37 -9.58
N GLY A 180 -4.01 -12.32 -10.08
CA GLY A 180 -3.61 -10.93 -9.90
C GLY A 180 -2.84 -10.32 -11.07
N ASP A 181 -2.68 -8.99 -11.04
CA ASP A 181 -1.89 -8.25 -12.05
C ASP A 181 -0.40 -8.59 -11.90
N VAL A 182 0.30 -8.76 -13.01
CA VAL A 182 1.72 -9.15 -13.01
C VAL A 182 2.64 -8.10 -12.39
N ALA A 183 2.25 -6.82 -12.44
CA ALA A 183 3.02 -5.76 -11.79
C ALA A 183 2.84 -5.82 -10.27
N ASP A 184 1.66 -6.16 -9.77
CA ASP A 184 1.40 -6.35 -8.35
C ASP A 184 2.08 -7.61 -7.81
N GLN A 185 2.12 -8.71 -8.60
CA GLN A 185 2.91 -9.89 -8.26
C GLN A 185 4.40 -9.53 -8.12
N TYR A 186 4.94 -8.78 -9.08
CA TYR A 186 6.32 -8.31 -9.03
C TYR A 186 6.60 -7.44 -7.81
N LYS A 187 5.71 -6.48 -7.48
CA LYS A 187 5.80 -5.65 -6.27
C LYS A 187 5.83 -6.50 -5.00
N LYS A 188 4.92 -7.46 -4.85
CA LYS A 188 4.89 -8.37 -3.70
C LYS A 188 6.22 -9.11 -3.53
N ILE A 189 6.79 -9.61 -4.63
CA ILE A 189 8.06 -10.32 -4.61
C ILE A 189 9.20 -9.40 -4.14
N ILE A 190 9.33 -8.20 -4.72
CA ILE A 190 10.42 -7.28 -4.39
C ILE A 190 10.25 -6.57 -3.05
N SER A 191 9.06 -6.61 -2.43
CA SER A 191 8.85 -6.07 -1.08
C SER A 191 9.41 -6.97 0.03
N THR A 192 9.77 -8.22 -0.29
CA THR A 192 10.37 -9.14 0.67
C THR A 192 11.90 -9.00 0.70
N ASN A 193 12.51 -9.42 1.82
CA ASN A 193 13.96 -9.58 1.93
C ASN A 193 14.43 -11.01 1.66
N LEU A 194 13.58 -11.87 1.09
CA LEU A 194 13.97 -13.22 0.72
C LEU A 194 15.16 -13.22 -0.23
N PRO A 195 16.08 -14.19 -0.12
CA PRO A 195 17.23 -14.29 -1.01
C PRO A 195 16.80 -14.81 -2.37
N ILE A 196 16.48 -13.90 -3.29
CA ILE A 196 15.93 -14.23 -4.61
C ILE A 196 17.06 -14.21 -5.63
N THR A 197 17.33 -15.36 -6.25
CA THR A 197 18.32 -15.49 -7.32
C THR A 197 17.83 -14.86 -8.63
N ALA A 198 16.57 -15.10 -9.01
CA ALA A 198 16.02 -14.62 -10.27
C ALA A 198 14.52 -14.32 -10.18
N ILE A 199 14.09 -13.27 -10.88
CA ILE A 199 12.68 -12.93 -11.09
C ILE A 199 12.40 -12.95 -12.58
N ILE A 200 11.43 -13.77 -13.02
CA ILE A 200 11.14 -14.06 -14.41
C ILE A 200 9.67 -13.79 -14.72
N TYR A 201 9.40 -12.97 -15.74
CA TYR A 201 8.06 -12.83 -16.30
C TYR A 201 7.75 -14.00 -17.24
N SER A 202 6.64 -14.66 -17.01
CA SER A 202 6.25 -15.88 -17.74
C SER A 202 5.80 -15.68 -19.19
N GLY A 203 5.71 -14.44 -19.64
CA GLY A 203 5.14 -14.10 -20.96
C GLY A 203 3.60 -14.04 -20.98
N ALA A 204 2.91 -14.38 -19.88
CA ALA A 204 1.45 -14.34 -19.79
C ALA A 204 0.97 -13.70 -18.48
N LYS A 205 0.50 -14.51 -17.51
CA LYS A 205 -0.23 -14.06 -16.32
C LYS A 205 0.59 -14.09 -15.02
N SER A 206 1.81 -14.64 -15.03
CA SER A 206 2.56 -14.85 -13.79
C SER A 206 3.99 -14.32 -13.84
N VAL A 207 4.48 -13.96 -12.65
CA VAL A 207 5.88 -13.68 -12.35
C VAL A 207 6.39 -14.80 -11.46
N HIS A 208 7.53 -15.39 -11.83
CA HIS A 208 8.19 -16.47 -11.11
C HIS A 208 9.38 -15.91 -10.34
N ALA A 209 9.52 -16.22 -9.07
CA ALA A 209 10.73 -15.93 -8.31
C ALA A 209 11.41 -17.24 -7.86
N TRP A 210 12.72 -17.31 -8.06
CA TRP A 210 13.56 -18.40 -7.58
C TRP A 210 14.18 -17.97 -6.27
N VAL A 211 13.61 -18.45 -5.17
CA VAL A 211 14.11 -18.13 -3.83
C VAL A 211 15.19 -19.12 -3.44
N ARG A 212 16.35 -18.61 -3.08
CA ARG A 212 17.50 -19.41 -2.68
C ARG A 212 17.30 -19.94 -1.27
N VAL A 213 17.21 -21.24 -1.13
CA VAL A 213 17.01 -21.94 0.15
C VAL A 213 18.23 -22.73 0.58
N ASP A 214 19.16 -23.08 -0.31
CA ASP A 214 20.43 -23.79 -0.05
C ASP A 214 20.34 -24.90 1.02
N ALA A 215 19.34 -25.78 0.87
CA ALA A 215 19.10 -26.83 1.84
C ALA A 215 20.05 -28.03 1.61
N ARG A 216 20.54 -28.61 2.70
CA ARG A 216 21.47 -29.76 2.66
C ARG A 216 20.80 -31.09 2.27
N ASP A 217 19.48 -31.20 2.56
CA ASP A 217 18.68 -32.40 2.33
C ASP A 217 17.21 -32.03 2.09
N ARG A 218 16.41 -33.04 1.70
CA ARG A 218 14.98 -32.84 1.41
C ARG A 218 14.19 -32.36 2.61
N LYS A 219 14.48 -32.81 3.82
CA LYS A 219 13.76 -32.37 5.03
C LYS A 219 13.97 -30.89 5.28
N GLN A 220 15.21 -30.43 5.23
CA GLN A 220 15.53 -29.01 5.42
C GLN A 220 14.95 -28.15 4.27
N TYR A 221 14.92 -28.70 3.05
CA TYR A 221 14.26 -28.05 1.92
C TYR A 221 12.78 -27.79 2.22
N ASP A 222 12.04 -28.81 2.62
CA ASP A 222 10.62 -28.71 2.93
C ASP A 222 10.36 -27.72 4.08
N GLU A 223 11.22 -27.69 5.11
CA GLU A 223 11.16 -26.72 6.22
C GLU A 223 11.39 -25.27 5.75
N ARG A 224 12.38 -25.05 4.88
CA ARG A 224 12.70 -23.72 4.35
C ARG A 224 11.64 -23.24 3.38
N VAL A 225 11.11 -24.10 2.53
CA VAL A 225 10.00 -23.81 1.60
C VAL A 225 8.74 -23.43 2.37
N ALA A 226 8.42 -24.10 3.47
CA ALA A 226 7.27 -23.73 4.31
C ALA A 226 7.37 -22.26 4.77
N LYS A 227 8.56 -21.84 5.25
CA LYS A 227 8.80 -20.43 5.66
C LYS A 227 8.70 -19.43 4.51
N VAL A 228 9.17 -19.80 3.30
CA VAL A 228 9.00 -18.94 2.11
C VAL A 228 7.51 -18.73 1.80
N TYR A 229 6.71 -19.78 1.94
CA TYR A 229 5.27 -19.72 1.67
C TYR A 229 4.47 -18.98 2.76
N GLU A 230 4.99 -18.87 3.98
CA GLU A 230 4.43 -17.99 5.03
C GLU A 230 4.52 -16.51 4.66
N GLU A 231 5.57 -16.10 3.94
CA GLU A 231 5.73 -14.71 3.45
C GLU A 231 4.71 -14.34 2.35
N PHE A 232 4.10 -15.32 1.69
CA PHE A 232 3.18 -15.12 0.57
C PHE A 232 1.85 -15.87 0.76
N PRO A 233 0.93 -15.36 1.58
CA PRO A 233 -0.38 -15.99 1.74
C PRO A 233 -1.12 -16.10 0.39
N GLY A 234 -1.63 -17.29 0.07
CA GLY A 234 -2.41 -17.56 -1.14
C GLY A 234 -1.60 -18.10 -2.33
N LEU A 235 -0.32 -18.49 -2.15
CA LEU A 235 0.42 -19.23 -3.18
C LEU A 235 -0.17 -20.63 -3.39
N ASP A 236 -0.07 -21.14 -4.64
CA ASP A 236 -0.40 -22.52 -4.95
C ASP A 236 0.54 -23.50 -4.24
N SER A 237 -0.03 -24.32 -3.36
CA SER A 237 0.71 -25.34 -2.61
C SER A 237 1.33 -26.43 -3.49
N GLY A 238 0.88 -26.58 -4.75
CA GLY A 238 1.39 -27.55 -5.72
C GLY A 238 2.81 -27.26 -6.20
N ASN A 239 3.36 -26.06 -5.95
CA ASN A 239 4.66 -25.62 -6.45
C ASN A 239 5.84 -25.87 -5.48
N LYS A 240 5.63 -26.62 -4.39
CA LYS A 240 6.62 -26.82 -3.31
C LYS A 240 7.74 -27.84 -3.62
N ASN A 241 7.62 -28.63 -4.66
CA ASN A 241 8.58 -29.69 -4.95
C ASN A 241 9.89 -29.16 -5.58
N PRO A 242 11.05 -29.76 -5.27
CA PRO A 242 12.35 -29.28 -5.74
C PRO A 242 12.62 -29.50 -7.23
N GLY A 243 11.97 -30.46 -7.87
CA GLY A 243 12.05 -30.72 -9.32
C GLY A 243 11.18 -29.80 -10.17
N ARG A 244 10.70 -28.66 -9.61
CA ARG A 244 9.76 -27.78 -10.28
C ARG A 244 10.36 -27.10 -11.50
N LEU A 245 9.52 -26.90 -12.53
CA LEU A 245 9.88 -26.15 -13.73
C LEU A 245 9.41 -24.69 -13.61
N SER A 246 10.30 -23.78 -13.90
CA SER A 246 10.02 -22.36 -14.09
C SER A 246 10.13 -21.98 -15.57
N ARG A 247 9.67 -20.81 -15.96
CA ARG A 247 9.81 -20.30 -17.33
C ARG A 247 11.26 -19.96 -17.64
N LEU A 248 11.71 -20.35 -18.82
CA LEU A 248 13.06 -20.04 -19.33
C LEU A 248 13.00 -18.71 -20.10
N PRO A 249 13.73 -17.67 -19.68
CA PRO A 249 13.68 -16.39 -20.38
C PRO A 249 14.25 -16.47 -21.79
N GLY A 250 13.74 -15.63 -22.68
CA GLY A 250 14.16 -15.59 -24.09
C GLY A 250 13.14 -16.18 -25.06
N ALA A 251 12.36 -17.19 -24.66
CA ALA A 251 11.31 -17.80 -25.49
C ALA A 251 10.07 -16.91 -25.64
N LEU A 252 9.29 -17.14 -26.69
CA LEU A 252 7.98 -16.52 -26.90
C LEU A 252 6.87 -17.42 -26.35
N ARG A 253 5.85 -16.80 -25.76
CA ARG A 253 4.61 -17.46 -25.35
C ARG A 253 3.44 -16.57 -25.71
N ASP A 254 2.55 -17.05 -26.56
CA ASP A 254 1.38 -16.28 -27.00
C ASP A 254 1.76 -14.88 -27.53
N GLY A 255 2.83 -14.82 -28.34
CA GLY A 255 3.36 -13.58 -28.92
C GLY A 255 4.12 -12.67 -27.94
N ARG A 256 4.27 -13.05 -26.68
CA ARG A 256 4.99 -12.27 -25.64
C ARG A 256 6.26 -12.99 -25.21
N ARG A 257 7.34 -12.24 -25.05
CA ARG A 257 8.63 -12.79 -24.64
C ARG A 257 8.67 -13.07 -23.13
N GLN A 258 9.13 -14.26 -22.77
CA GLN A 258 9.51 -14.61 -21.39
C GLN A 258 10.76 -13.81 -21.05
N ARG A 259 10.76 -13.04 -19.94
CA ARG A 259 11.81 -12.06 -19.63
C ARG A 259 12.40 -12.31 -18.25
N LEU A 260 13.72 -12.25 -18.16
CA LEU A 260 14.42 -12.13 -16.89
C LEU A 260 14.33 -10.68 -16.43
N LEU A 261 13.59 -10.41 -15.35
CA LEU A 261 13.32 -9.06 -14.87
C LEU A 261 14.41 -8.56 -13.92
N LYS A 262 14.90 -9.43 -13.04
CA LYS A 262 15.90 -9.10 -12.03
C LYS A 262 16.71 -10.32 -11.64
N LEU A 263 17.98 -10.10 -11.30
CA LEU A 263 18.86 -11.05 -10.63
C LEU A 263 19.25 -10.48 -9.28
N HIS A 264 19.47 -11.34 -8.30
CA HIS A 264 19.92 -11.03 -6.94
C HIS A 264 19.08 -9.93 -6.28
N HIS A 265 18.13 -10.32 -5.48
CA HIS A 265 17.28 -9.41 -4.71
C HIS A 265 17.12 -9.91 -3.28
N GLY A 266 17.03 -8.98 -2.33
CA GLY A 266 16.89 -9.29 -0.91
C GLY A 266 18.23 -9.68 -0.28
N ALA A 267 18.19 -10.63 0.65
CA ALA A 267 19.39 -11.12 1.34
C ALA A 267 20.31 -11.92 0.40
N ASP A 268 21.60 -11.94 0.70
CA ASP A 268 22.59 -12.66 -0.10
C ASP A 268 22.51 -14.18 0.08
N SER A 269 22.02 -14.64 1.23
CA SER A 269 21.86 -16.06 1.57
C SER A 269 20.63 -16.31 2.44
N TRP A 270 20.24 -17.58 2.58
CA TRP A 270 19.18 -18.00 3.51
C TRP A 270 19.53 -17.65 4.97
N GLU A 271 20.76 -17.83 5.35
CA GLU A 271 21.27 -17.53 6.69
C GLU A 271 21.18 -16.02 6.97
N SER A 272 21.64 -15.18 6.05
CA SER A 272 21.50 -13.71 6.15
C SER A 272 20.05 -13.27 6.25
N TYR A 273 19.15 -13.90 5.49
CA TYR A 273 17.70 -13.65 5.60
C TYR A 273 17.19 -14.01 7.01
N GLN A 274 17.58 -15.18 7.54
CA GLN A 274 17.17 -15.58 8.89
C GLN A 274 17.68 -14.62 9.96
N GLU A 275 18.91 -14.13 9.82
CA GLU A 275 19.46 -13.09 10.71
C GLU A 275 18.66 -11.80 10.61
N MET A 276 18.34 -11.34 9.40
CA MET A 276 17.49 -10.17 9.20
C MET A 276 16.11 -10.32 9.85
N VAL A 277 15.48 -11.51 9.73
CA VAL A 277 14.19 -11.80 10.38
C VAL A 277 14.31 -11.77 11.90
N LYS A 278 15.38 -12.36 12.46
CA LYS A 278 15.66 -12.31 13.89
C LYS A 278 15.90 -10.87 14.35
N CYS A 279 16.70 -10.11 13.62
CA CYS A 279 16.97 -8.70 13.92
C CYS A 279 15.70 -7.84 13.84
N LYS A 280 14.81 -8.09 12.87
CA LYS A 280 13.50 -7.42 12.82
C LYS A 280 12.64 -7.69 14.05
N SER A 281 12.69 -8.90 14.60
CA SER A 281 11.94 -9.27 15.82
C SER A 281 12.54 -8.64 17.08
N ILE A 282 13.85 -8.36 17.10
CA ILE A 282 14.56 -7.72 18.22
C ILE A 282 14.54 -6.19 18.11
N GLY A 283 14.22 -5.65 16.91
CA GLY A 283 14.35 -4.24 16.59
C GLY A 283 15.78 -3.86 16.16
N GLN A 284 15.98 -2.60 15.77
CA GLN A 284 17.26 -2.11 15.32
C GLN A 284 18.19 -1.88 16.54
N ALA A 285 19.29 -2.63 16.61
CA ALA A 285 20.31 -2.46 17.63
C ALA A 285 21.47 -1.59 17.11
N PHE A 286 21.93 -0.64 17.90
CA PHE A 286 23.07 0.20 17.59
C PHE A 286 24.19 -0.07 18.60
N SER A 287 25.42 -0.11 18.14
CA SER A 287 26.59 -0.08 19.03
C SER A 287 26.76 1.31 19.63
N PHE A 288 27.47 1.37 20.75
CA PHE A 288 27.78 2.64 21.41
C PHE A 288 28.56 3.61 20.49
N ASN A 289 29.50 3.11 19.72
CA ASN A 289 30.30 3.93 18.78
C ASN A 289 29.41 4.47 17.64
N GLN A 290 28.49 3.66 17.08
CA GLN A 290 27.55 4.13 16.06
C GLN A 290 26.67 5.28 16.58
N LEU A 291 26.30 5.26 17.88
CA LEU A 291 25.54 6.35 18.49
C LEU A 291 26.38 7.60 18.71
N LEU A 292 27.67 7.45 19.08
CA LEU A 292 28.60 8.57 19.24
C LEU A 292 28.93 9.24 17.89
N ASP A 293 29.13 8.45 16.85
CA ASP A 293 29.52 8.93 15.53
C ASP A 293 28.33 9.51 14.74
N PHE A 294 27.08 9.29 15.22
CA PHE A 294 25.89 9.77 14.53
C PHE A 294 25.73 11.28 14.69
N ASN A 295 25.84 12.00 13.57
CA ASN A 295 25.56 13.43 13.55
C ASN A 295 24.06 13.72 13.42
N SER A 296 23.43 14.10 14.52
CA SER A 296 22.00 14.41 14.58
C SER A 296 21.59 15.64 13.75
N ASP A 297 22.50 16.59 13.53
CA ASP A 297 22.21 17.85 12.83
C ASP A 297 22.06 17.62 11.32
N SER A 298 22.65 16.56 10.81
CA SER A 298 22.55 16.14 9.41
C SER A 298 21.75 14.85 9.22
N ASP A 299 20.82 14.53 10.15
CA ASP A 299 20.00 13.33 10.07
C ASP A 299 19.08 13.35 8.83
N PRO A 300 19.30 12.47 7.85
CA PRO A 300 18.50 12.40 6.62
C PRO A 300 17.04 12.01 6.88
N ASN A 301 16.73 11.52 8.07
CA ASN A 301 15.36 11.19 8.46
C ASN A 301 14.57 12.41 8.96
N THR A 302 15.19 13.57 9.12
CA THR A 302 14.51 14.80 9.50
C THR A 302 13.51 15.20 8.41
N VAL A 303 12.27 15.47 8.82
CA VAL A 303 11.21 15.96 7.94
C VAL A 303 10.77 17.36 8.35
N LEU A 304 10.51 17.59 9.64
CA LEU A 304 10.05 18.86 10.19
C LEU A 304 10.87 19.28 11.42
N GLY A 305 11.19 20.58 11.48
CA GLY A 305 11.94 21.21 12.54
C GLY A 305 13.35 20.64 12.69
N ASP A 306 14.03 20.96 13.79
CA ASP A 306 15.28 20.31 14.17
C ASP A 306 14.99 18.92 14.76
N ARG A 307 14.69 17.96 13.87
CA ARG A 307 14.22 16.63 14.24
C ARG A 307 12.97 16.66 15.15
N TRP A 308 12.13 17.66 15.00
CA TRP A 308 10.84 17.72 15.69
C TRP A 308 9.97 16.52 15.29
N LEU A 309 9.89 16.26 13.97
CA LEU A 309 9.34 15.04 13.41
C LEU A 309 10.31 14.46 12.35
N CYS A 310 10.63 13.19 12.52
CA CYS A 310 11.47 12.41 11.61
C CYS A 310 10.63 11.32 10.92
N ARG A 311 11.16 10.73 9.85
CA ARG A 311 10.52 9.60 9.15
C ARG A 311 10.03 8.53 10.11
N GLY A 312 8.81 8.04 9.89
CA GLY A 312 8.16 7.03 10.73
C GLY A 312 7.62 7.56 12.06
N HIS A 313 7.62 8.87 12.30
CA HIS A 313 7.03 9.48 13.49
C HIS A 313 5.55 9.80 13.32
N PHE A 314 4.85 9.83 14.47
CA PHE A 314 3.49 10.33 14.60
C PHE A 314 3.47 11.57 15.48
N GLY A 315 2.82 12.64 15.03
CA GLY A 315 2.61 13.88 15.76
C GLY A 315 1.14 14.25 15.84
N MET A 316 0.79 15.18 16.73
CA MET A 316 -0.57 15.70 16.85
C MET A 316 -0.61 17.21 16.97
N ILE A 317 -1.68 17.81 16.42
CA ILE A 317 -2.11 19.18 16.68
C ILE A 317 -3.48 19.11 17.38
N VAL A 318 -3.54 19.61 18.61
CA VAL A 318 -4.69 19.51 19.50
C VAL A 318 -5.31 20.88 19.68
N GLY A 319 -6.63 20.97 19.72
CA GLY A 319 -7.34 22.23 20.01
C GLY A 319 -8.85 22.04 19.99
N ALA A 320 -9.61 22.97 20.56
CA ALA A 320 -11.07 22.90 20.57
C ALA A 320 -11.65 22.90 19.14
N SER A 321 -12.87 22.40 18.98
CA SER A 321 -13.59 22.49 17.72
C SER A 321 -13.83 23.96 17.36
N GLY A 322 -13.75 24.29 16.05
CA GLY A 322 -13.99 25.64 15.56
C GLY A 322 -12.81 26.63 15.72
N LEU A 323 -11.65 26.21 16.28
CA LEU A 323 -10.47 27.09 16.42
C LEU A 323 -9.68 27.30 15.12
N GLY A 324 -10.12 26.74 13.98
CA GLY A 324 -9.41 26.89 12.69
C GLY A 324 -8.17 25.99 12.54
N LYS A 325 -8.13 24.82 13.22
CA LYS A 325 -7.02 23.86 13.07
C LYS A 325 -6.85 23.39 11.62
N SER A 326 -7.96 23.17 10.92
CA SER A 326 -7.96 22.71 9.52
C SER A 326 -7.33 23.74 8.59
N SER A 327 -7.68 25.02 8.71
CA SER A 327 -7.07 26.10 7.93
C SER A 327 -5.61 26.33 8.31
N LEU A 328 -5.24 26.17 9.59
CA LEU A 328 -3.84 26.26 10.04
C LEU A 328 -2.98 25.18 9.34
N ILE A 329 -3.41 23.93 9.36
CA ILE A 329 -2.65 22.83 8.76
C ILE A 329 -2.68 22.88 7.23
N MET A 330 -3.74 23.39 6.63
CA MET A 330 -3.81 23.64 5.20
C MET A 330 -2.74 24.66 4.77
N GLN A 331 -2.66 25.78 5.47
CA GLN A 331 -1.63 26.81 5.22
C GLN A 331 -0.22 26.25 5.43
N ALA A 332 0.02 25.51 6.52
CA ALA A 332 1.29 24.84 6.78
C ALA A 332 1.65 23.86 5.64
N SER A 333 0.69 23.09 5.16
CA SER A 333 0.89 22.13 4.06
C SER A 333 1.36 22.81 2.78
N ILE A 334 0.76 23.94 2.42
CA ILE A 334 1.16 24.72 1.24
C ILE A 334 2.60 25.25 1.41
N LEU A 335 2.90 25.83 2.56
CA LEU A 335 4.23 26.38 2.85
C LEU A 335 5.30 25.28 2.90
N TRP A 336 5.08 24.19 3.61
CA TRP A 336 6.00 23.05 3.65
C TRP A 336 6.16 22.37 2.29
N GLY A 337 5.09 22.34 1.49
CA GLY A 337 5.15 21.84 0.11
C GLY A 337 6.04 22.71 -0.80
N LEU A 338 6.17 23.99 -0.48
CA LEU A 338 7.10 24.93 -1.12
C LEU A 338 8.52 24.88 -0.52
N GLY A 339 8.74 24.17 0.58
CA GLY A 339 10.00 24.19 1.32
C GLY A 339 10.17 25.44 2.19
N ARG A 340 9.07 26.11 2.54
CA ARG A 340 9.06 27.30 3.39
C ARG A 340 8.65 26.97 4.82
N GLU A 341 9.19 27.73 5.76
CA GLU A 341 8.76 27.68 7.15
C GLU A 341 7.26 27.96 7.31
N ALA A 342 6.61 27.21 8.18
CA ALA A 342 5.26 27.51 8.65
C ALA A 342 5.20 27.42 10.18
N PHE A 343 4.71 28.49 10.79
CA PHE A 343 4.45 28.57 12.24
C PHE A 343 5.64 28.14 13.10
N GLY A 344 6.85 28.62 12.76
CA GLY A 344 8.08 28.31 13.49
C GLY A 344 8.67 26.94 13.23
N VAL A 345 8.14 26.20 12.26
CA VAL A 345 8.61 24.87 11.87
C VAL A 345 9.13 24.85 10.45
N ASP A 346 10.44 24.65 10.28
CA ASP A 346 11.05 24.50 8.96
C ASP A 346 10.87 23.07 8.43
N PRO A 347 10.53 22.90 7.15
CA PRO A 347 10.66 21.61 6.50
C PRO A 347 12.12 21.36 6.09
N ALA A 348 12.59 20.12 6.15
CA ALA A 348 13.96 19.77 5.73
C ALA A 348 14.21 20.02 4.22
N ARG A 349 13.15 20.05 3.42
CA ARG A 349 13.10 20.34 1.97
C ARG A 349 11.66 20.58 1.55
N PRO A 350 11.36 20.93 0.29
CA PRO A 350 9.99 20.88 -0.21
C PRO A 350 9.40 19.47 -0.01
N LEU A 351 8.30 19.36 0.75
CA LEU A 351 7.71 18.09 1.16
C LEU A 351 6.61 17.65 0.22
N LYS A 352 6.52 16.35 -0.06
CA LYS A 352 5.32 15.73 -0.62
C LYS A 352 4.32 15.49 0.51
N ILE A 353 3.13 16.07 0.40
CA ILE A 353 2.13 16.09 1.46
C ILE A 353 0.81 15.52 0.95
N VAL A 354 0.20 14.66 1.73
CA VAL A 354 -1.20 14.25 1.59
C VAL A 354 -1.96 14.70 2.83
N LEU A 355 -3.08 15.40 2.63
CA LEU A 355 -4.01 15.77 3.68
C LEU A 355 -5.36 15.12 3.40
N VAL A 356 -5.84 14.32 4.35
CA VAL A 356 -7.13 13.65 4.29
C VAL A 356 -8.08 14.33 5.27
N GLN A 357 -9.23 14.79 4.76
CA GLN A 357 -10.26 15.48 5.55
C GLN A 357 -11.60 14.79 5.45
N ALA A 358 -12.33 14.76 6.59
CA ALA A 358 -13.65 14.16 6.67
C ALA A 358 -14.81 15.16 6.65
N GLU A 359 -14.57 16.41 7.08
CA GLU A 359 -15.62 17.37 7.38
C GLU A 359 -15.84 18.40 6.26
N ASN A 360 -14.79 18.82 5.56
CA ASN A 360 -14.86 19.85 4.52
C ASN A 360 -15.19 19.26 3.16
N ASP A 361 -16.04 19.94 2.41
CA ASP A 361 -16.28 19.65 1.01
C ASP A 361 -15.29 20.37 0.07
N MET A 362 -15.48 20.20 -1.25
CA MET A 362 -14.62 20.85 -2.24
C MET A 362 -14.77 22.38 -2.24
N GLY A 363 -15.95 22.89 -1.87
CA GLY A 363 -16.21 24.33 -1.78
C GLY A 363 -15.40 24.95 -0.65
N ASP A 364 -15.51 24.39 0.57
CA ASP A 364 -14.78 24.83 1.75
C ASP A 364 -13.26 24.83 1.51
N LEU A 365 -12.74 23.70 1.00
CA LEU A 365 -11.31 23.58 0.66
C LEU A 365 -10.86 24.59 -0.40
N SER A 366 -11.72 24.90 -1.36
CA SER A 366 -11.42 25.89 -2.41
C SER A 366 -11.34 27.31 -1.86
N GLU A 367 -12.21 27.67 -0.92
CA GLU A 367 -12.19 28.97 -0.25
C GLU A 367 -10.92 29.13 0.59
N GLU A 368 -10.59 28.13 1.41
CA GLU A 368 -9.35 28.11 2.20
C GLU A 368 -8.11 28.26 1.31
N VAL A 369 -7.98 27.45 0.28
CA VAL A 369 -6.82 27.47 -0.63
C VAL A 369 -6.71 28.81 -1.35
N ARG A 370 -7.82 29.38 -1.84
CA ARG A 370 -7.81 30.69 -2.51
C ARG A 370 -7.34 31.82 -1.59
N GLY A 371 -7.87 31.87 -0.36
CA GLY A 371 -7.44 32.86 0.64
C GLY A 371 -5.95 32.77 0.92
N ILE A 372 -5.44 31.54 1.13
CA ILE A 372 -4.01 31.30 1.40
C ILE A 372 -3.15 31.70 0.19
N VAL A 373 -3.51 31.26 -1.02
CA VAL A 373 -2.76 31.54 -2.26
C VAL A 373 -2.72 33.06 -2.54
N GLN A 374 -3.85 33.74 -2.39
CA GLN A 374 -3.95 35.19 -2.59
C GLN A 374 -3.07 35.93 -1.58
N ARG A 375 -3.14 35.58 -0.29
CA ARG A 375 -2.39 36.26 0.77
C ARG A 375 -0.89 36.04 0.67
N LEU A 376 -0.47 34.82 0.27
CA LEU A 376 0.94 34.47 0.04
C LEU A 376 1.48 35.08 -1.27
N GLY A 377 0.63 35.53 -2.18
CA GLY A 377 1.03 36.06 -3.48
C GLY A 377 1.80 35.08 -4.34
N LEU A 378 1.36 33.80 -4.35
CA LEU A 378 2.11 32.70 -5.00
C LEU A 378 2.20 32.93 -6.52
N SER A 379 3.41 32.85 -7.06
CA SER A 379 3.67 32.87 -8.50
C SER A 379 3.16 31.63 -9.22
N GLY A 380 3.00 31.70 -10.54
CA GLY A 380 2.58 30.55 -11.34
C GLY A 380 3.50 29.34 -11.21
N ASP A 381 4.80 29.53 -11.00
CA ASP A 381 5.74 28.43 -10.82
C ASP A 381 5.63 27.83 -9.42
N GLU A 382 5.40 28.62 -8.39
CA GLU A 382 5.12 28.12 -7.03
C GLU A 382 3.81 27.33 -7.00
N LEU A 383 2.77 27.77 -7.70
CA LEU A 383 1.53 27.02 -7.84
C LEU A 383 1.75 25.64 -8.50
N LYS A 384 2.65 25.54 -9.49
CA LYS A 384 3.03 24.26 -10.09
C LYS A 384 3.73 23.35 -9.08
N VAL A 385 4.58 23.91 -8.21
CA VAL A 385 5.27 23.17 -7.14
C VAL A 385 4.25 22.65 -6.14
N VAL A 386 3.36 23.49 -5.62
CA VAL A 386 2.28 23.08 -4.70
C VAL A 386 1.42 21.99 -5.33
N ASN A 387 0.98 22.17 -6.58
CA ASN A 387 0.16 21.19 -7.28
C ASN A 387 0.87 19.84 -7.47
N ARG A 388 2.18 19.81 -7.58
CA ARG A 388 2.97 18.58 -7.63
C ARG A 388 3.12 17.93 -6.26
N ASN A 389 3.34 18.73 -5.22
CA ASN A 389 3.76 18.27 -3.91
C ASN A 389 2.59 18.04 -2.94
N CYS A 390 1.46 18.74 -3.09
CA CYS A 390 0.33 18.62 -2.17
C CYS A 390 -0.86 17.90 -2.80
N ARG A 391 -1.51 17.03 -2.03
CA ARG A 391 -2.77 16.35 -2.39
C ARG A 391 -3.75 16.47 -1.25
N PHE A 392 -4.98 16.87 -1.59
CA PHE A 392 -6.08 17.00 -0.66
C PHE A 392 -7.13 15.94 -1.01
N ILE A 393 -7.54 15.16 -0.03
CA ILE A 393 -8.47 14.05 -0.19
C ILE A 393 -9.64 14.28 0.75
N THR A 394 -10.85 14.30 0.25
CA THR A 394 -12.07 14.29 1.07
C THR A 394 -12.55 12.85 1.22
N ASP A 395 -12.62 12.38 2.45
CA ASP A 395 -13.08 11.03 2.77
C ASP A 395 -13.84 11.02 4.10
N ALA A 396 -15.15 10.90 4.03
CA ALA A 396 -16.03 10.81 5.18
C ALA A 396 -16.54 9.37 5.43
N VAL A 397 -16.08 8.39 4.66
CA VAL A 397 -16.71 7.05 4.62
C VAL A 397 -15.81 5.96 5.20
N ASN A 398 -14.50 6.05 4.97
CA ASN A 398 -13.59 5.01 5.42
C ASN A 398 -13.22 5.20 6.90
N VAL A 399 -13.57 4.22 7.75
CA VAL A 399 -13.29 4.22 9.19
C VAL A 399 -12.66 2.90 9.61
N GLY A 400 -11.88 2.91 10.70
CA GLY A 400 -11.21 1.73 11.23
C GLY A 400 -10.25 1.11 10.20
N GLN A 401 -10.33 -0.20 10.01
CA GLN A 401 -9.45 -0.92 9.06
C GLN A 401 -9.58 -0.40 7.63
N LYS A 402 -10.77 0.02 7.19
CA LYS A 402 -10.97 0.58 5.85
C LYS A 402 -10.16 1.86 5.62
N PHE A 403 -10.02 2.68 6.65
CA PHE A 403 -9.15 3.86 6.58
C PHE A 403 -7.67 3.46 6.48
N ILE A 404 -7.23 2.46 7.24
CA ILE A 404 -5.85 1.95 7.17
C ILE A 404 -5.56 1.41 5.76
N ASP A 405 -6.48 0.62 5.17
CA ASP A 405 -6.34 0.07 3.82
C ASP A 405 -6.32 1.19 2.74
N MET A 406 -7.14 2.23 2.91
CA MET A 406 -7.14 3.40 2.04
C MET A 406 -5.84 4.19 2.17
N ALA A 407 -5.38 4.43 3.41
CA ALA A 407 -4.12 5.14 3.67
C ALA A 407 -2.92 4.38 3.08
N ASP A 408 -2.88 3.04 3.22
CA ASP A 408 -1.86 2.19 2.61
C ASP A 408 -1.80 2.38 1.08
N GLY A 409 -2.96 2.34 0.41
CA GLY A 409 -3.04 2.59 -1.03
C GLY A 409 -2.63 4.00 -1.43
N VAL A 410 -2.92 5.01 -0.62
CA VAL A 410 -2.51 6.41 -0.85
C VAL A 410 -1.00 6.56 -0.68
N LEU A 411 -0.42 5.94 0.34
CA LEU A 411 1.02 5.93 0.59
C LEU A 411 1.80 5.27 -0.54
N ASP A 412 1.31 4.13 -1.05
CA ASP A 412 1.93 3.44 -2.18
C ASP A 412 1.92 4.28 -3.47
N VAL A 413 0.86 5.08 -3.69
CA VAL A 413 0.68 5.87 -4.92
C VAL A 413 1.44 7.19 -4.89
N TYR A 414 1.33 7.92 -3.79
CA TYR A 414 1.87 9.29 -3.71
C TYR A 414 3.24 9.37 -3.05
N GLU A 415 3.63 8.34 -2.28
CA GLU A 415 4.89 8.30 -1.53
C GLU A 415 5.15 9.62 -0.76
N PRO A 416 4.21 10.08 0.09
CA PRO A 416 4.32 11.37 0.75
C PRO A 416 5.37 11.32 1.87
N ASP A 417 6.04 12.45 2.08
CA ASP A 417 6.88 12.67 3.26
C ASP A 417 6.03 12.89 4.52
N LEU A 418 4.84 13.48 4.32
CA LEU A 418 3.92 13.85 5.38
C LEU A 418 2.48 13.47 5.00
N PHE A 419 1.82 12.71 5.87
CA PHE A 419 0.41 12.34 5.77
C PHE A 419 -0.37 12.97 6.92
N ILE A 420 -1.36 13.79 6.62
CA ILE A 420 -2.15 14.53 7.59
C ILE A 420 -3.56 13.98 7.65
N ILE A 421 -4.08 13.81 8.87
CA ILE A 421 -5.42 13.26 9.15
C ILE A 421 -6.25 14.31 9.90
N ASP A 422 -7.37 14.74 9.33
CA ASP A 422 -8.21 15.79 9.90
C ASP A 422 -9.72 15.47 9.81
N PRO A 423 -10.40 15.23 10.95
CA PRO A 423 -9.85 14.96 12.28
C PRO A 423 -9.62 13.44 12.52
N LEU A 424 -8.66 13.11 13.37
CA LEU A 424 -8.34 11.70 13.72
C LEU A 424 -9.55 10.92 14.25
N LEU A 425 -10.37 11.56 15.10
CA LEU A 425 -11.50 10.90 15.75
C LEU A 425 -12.52 10.31 14.78
N HIS A 426 -12.69 10.95 13.62
CA HIS A 426 -13.60 10.47 12.59
C HIS A 426 -13.20 9.08 12.07
N TYR A 427 -11.90 8.83 11.93
CA TYR A 427 -11.36 7.64 11.28
C TYR A 427 -11.15 6.45 12.22
N ILE A 428 -11.15 6.62 13.53
CA ILE A 428 -10.94 5.52 14.49
C ILE A 428 -12.05 4.45 14.38
N GLY A 429 -13.32 4.87 14.14
CA GLY A 429 -14.44 3.98 13.81
C GLY A 429 -14.91 3.03 14.93
N ARG A 430 -14.39 3.21 16.15
CA ARG A 430 -14.75 2.45 17.36
C ARG A 430 -14.87 3.41 18.55
N ASP A 431 -15.20 2.87 19.71
CA ASP A 431 -15.26 3.65 20.94
C ASP A 431 -13.90 4.30 21.22
N VAL A 432 -13.84 5.62 21.06
CA VAL A 432 -12.63 6.44 21.28
C VAL A 432 -12.28 6.56 22.77
N SER A 433 -13.18 6.20 23.68
CA SER A 433 -12.89 6.10 25.12
C SER A 433 -12.17 4.79 25.46
N SER A 434 -12.25 3.77 24.61
CA SER A 434 -11.55 2.50 24.75
C SER A 434 -10.08 2.66 24.42
N GLN A 435 -9.22 2.58 25.43
CA GLN A 435 -7.76 2.61 25.26
C GLN A 435 -7.25 1.54 24.28
N GLN A 436 -7.84 0.35 24.32
CA GLN A 436 -7.48 -0.74 23.43
C GLN A 436 -7.77 -0.40 21.97
N SER A 437 -8.98 0.10 21.65
CA SER A 437 -9.39 0.45 20.28
C SER A 437 -8.51 1.56 19.69
N VAL A 438 -8.21 2.58 20.48
CA VAL A 438 -7.32 3.68 20.09
C VAL A 438 -5.89 3.17 19.86
N SER A 439 -5.39 2.33 20.77
CA SER A 439 -4.05 1.76 20.68
C SER A 439 -3.90 0.86 19.44
N GLU A 440 -4.87 0.00 19.14
CA GLU A 440 -4.88 -0.82 17.92
C GLU A 440 -4.82 0.03 16.66
N PHE A 441 -5.70 1.03 16.55
CA PHE A 441 -5.76 1.89 15.38
C PHE A 441 -4.48 2.73 15.20
N VAL A 442 -4.02 3.38 16.27
CA VAL A 442 -2.90 4.34 16.16
C VAL A 442 -1.54 3.63 16.18
N ARG A 443 -1.31 2.68 17.11
CA ARG A 443 0.00 2.02 17.25
C ARG A 443 0.24 0.98 16.16
N HIS A 444 -0.75 0.10 15.94
CA HIS A 444 -0.60 -1.01 14.99
C HIS A 444 -0.99 -0.60 13.57
N GLY A 445 -2.06 0.18 13.38
CA GLY A 445 -2.48 0.69 12.09
C GLY A 445 -1.55 1.82 11.60
N ILE A 446 -1.78 3.05 12.05
CA ILE A 446 -1.04 4.24 11.58
C ILE A 446 0.47 4.11 11.85
N GLY A 447 0.87 3.66 13.04
CA GLY A 447 2.28 3.49 13.40
C GLY A 447 3.00 2.42 12.56
N GLY A 448 2.27 1.38 12.17
CA GLY A 448 2.73 0.37 11.21
C GLY A 448 3.04 0.98 9.85
N LEU A 449 2.06 1.71 9.29
CA LEU A 449 2.20 2.42 8.00
C LEU A 449 3.35 3.45 8.05
N ALA A 450 3.40 4.27 9.12
CA ALA A 450 4.44 5.28 9.29
C ALA A 450 5.84 4.68 9.19
N LYS A 451 6.08 3.57 9.89
CA LYS A 451 7.38 2.87 9.87
C LYS A 451 7.66 2.19 8.55
N HIS A 452 6.64 1.57 7.95
CA HIS A 452 6.80 0.82 6.69
C HIS A 452 7.20 1.75 5.53
N TYR A 453 6.49 2.89 5.40
CA TYR A 453 6.73 3.85 4.32
C TYR A 453 7.77 4.92 4.66
N GLY A 454 8.18 5.03 5.92
CA GLY A 454 9.03 6.12 6.38
C GLY A 454 8.34 7.49 6.29
N THR A 455 7.02 7.53 6.35
CA THR A 455 6.20 8.73 6.26
C THR A 455 5.93 9.29 7.66
N VAL A 456 5.95 10.62 7.81
CA VAL A 456 5.48 11.28 9.03
C VAL A 456 3.96 11.37 8.99
N PHE A 457 3.31 11.03 10.09
CA PHE A 457 1.88 11.28 10.27
C PHE A 457 1.65 12.44 11.24
N ILE A 458 0.76 13.37 10.88
CA ILE A 458 0.22 14.39 11.80
C ILE A 458 -1.29 14.23 11.85
N ALA A 459 -1.84 14.13 13.06
CA ALA A 459 -3.26 14.04 13.30
C ALA A 459 -3.81 15.31 13.96
N MET A 460 -4.89 15.85 13.38
CA MET A 460 -5.67 16.91 14.03
C MET A 460 -6.62 16.27 15.03
N HIS A 461 -6.64 16.80 16.26
CA HIS A 461 -7.41 16.20 17.33
C HIS A 461 -8.14 17.24 18.16
N HIS A 462 -9.35 16.90 18.62
CA HIS A 462 -10.17 17.80 19.42
C HIS A 462 -9.84 17.68 20.92
N THR A 463 -9.94 18.82 21.63
CA THR A 463 -9.91 18.82 23.10
C THR A 463 -11.26 18.34 23.67
N GLY A 464 -11.26 17.75 24.86
CA GLY A 464 -12.48 17.52 25.63
C GLY A 464 -13.22 18.82 25.95
N LYS A 465 -14.54 18.71 26.21
CA LYS A 465 -15.32 19.84 26.72
C LYS A 465 -14.62 20.45 27.92
N PRO A 466 -14.56 21.80 28.06
CA PRO A 466 -14.04 22.43 29.27
C PRO A 466 -14.77 21.89 30.49
N PRO A 467 -14.08 21.62 31.62
CA PRO A 467 -14.78 21.40 32.88
C PRO A 467 -15.63 22.63 33.18
N SER A 468 -16.75 22.41 33.88
CA SER A 468 -17.69 23.47 34.29
C SER A 468 -17.07 24.54 35.20
N ASP A 469 -15.89 24.27 35.77
CA ASP A 469 -15.11 25.22 36.57
C ASP A 469 -14.06 25.93 35.71
N ASN A 470 -14.29 27.23 35.48
CA ASN A 470 -13.38 28.08 34.70
C ASN A 470 -11.98 28.25 35.32
N ASN A 471 -11.78 27.91 36.58
CA ASN A 471 -10.51 28.09 37.30
C ASN A 471 -9.52 26.93 37.21
N SER A 472 -9.92 25.76 36.73
CA SER A 472 -9.07 24.58 36.82
C SER A 472 -7.97 24.48 35.72
N ARG A 473 -8.05 25.29 34.65
CA ARG A 473 -7.09 25.21 33.52
C ARG A 473 -6.13 26.41 33.39
N SER A 474 -6.36 27.50 34.17
CA SER A 474 -5.51 28.71 34.11
C SER A 474 -4.06 28.46 34.56
N ASN A 475 -3.82 27.42 35.36
CA ASN A 475 -2.50 27.07 35.91
C ASN A 475 -1.86 25.82 35.28
N TRP A 476 -2.34 25.37 34.12
CA TRP A 476 -1.78 24.18 33.48
C TRP A 476 -0.39 24.46 32.92
N SER A 477 0.56 23.62 33.30
CA SER A 477 1.89 23.62 32.68
C SER A 477 1.80 23.20 31.20
N ASN A 478 2.84 23.51 30.41
CA ASN A 478 2.91 23.02 29.03
C ASN A 478 2.83 21.49 28.90
N ARG A 479 3.20 20.75 29.95
CA ARG A 479 3.01 19.29 29.98
C ARG A 479 1.55 18.91 30.11
N ASP A 480 0.81 19.60 30.98
CA ASP A 480 -0.61 19.34 31.20
C ASP A 480 -1.44 19.67 29.95
N LEU A 481 -1.03 20.70 29.20
CA LEU A 481 -1.66 21.07 27.93
C LEU A 481 -1.63 19.93 26.89
N SER A 482 -0.60 19.09 26.88
CA SER A 482 -0.55 17.93 25.99
C SER A 482 -1.70 16.95 26.22
N TYR A 483 -2.21 16.85 27.44
CA TYR A 483 -3.30 15.96 27.83
C TYR A 483 -4.70 16.56 27.64
N LEU A 484 -4.82 17.71 26.98
CA LEU A 484 -6.11 18.27 26.56
C LEU A 484 -6.79 17.43 25.48
N ALA A 485 -6.07 16.55 24.81
CA ALA A 485 -6.62 15.65 23.79
C ALA A 485 -7.75 14.78 24.39
N THR A 486 -8.91 14.77 23.73
CA THR A 486 -10.05 13.94 24.11
C THR A 486 -9.74 12.46 23.90
N GLY A 487 -10.16 11.61 24.84
CA GLY A 487 -10.02 10.16 24.71
C GLY A 487 -8.80 9.61 25.47
N SER A 488 -8.17 8.60 24.94
CA SER A 488 -7.11 7.88 25.62
C SER A 488 -5.82 8.69 25.75
N SER A 489 -5.22 8.71 26.94
CA SER A 489 -3.85 9.23 27.17
C SER A 489 -2.79 8.56 26.27
N ASP A 490 -3.11 7.40 25.72
CA ASP A 490 -2.26 6.67 24.78
C ASP A 490 -1.96 7.46 23.51
N LEU A 491 -2.87 8.32 23.03
CA LEU A 491 -2.63 9.20 21.90
C LEU A 491 -1.44 10.12 22.13
N VAL A 492 -1.44 10.79 23.28
CA VAL A 492 -0.35 11.69 23.66
C VAL A 492 0.94 10.92 23.91
N ASN A 493 0.85 9.76 24.59
CA ASN A 493 2.02 8.93 24.88
C ASN A 493 2.66 8.37 23.61
N PHE A 494 1.87 7.96 22.62
CA PHE A 494 2.35 7.48 21.35
C PHE A 494 2.95 8.60 20.48
N SER A 495 2.40 9.81 20.55
CA SER A 495 2.87 10.94 19.75
C SER A 495 4.29 11.34 20.13
N ARG A 496 5.17 11.48 19.13
CA ARG A 496 6.54 11.99 19.32
C ARG A 496 6.57 13.49 19.52
N ALA A 497 5.62 14.21 18.89
CA ALA A 497 5.50 15.65 18.95
C ALA A 497 4.02 16.03 19.15
N VAL A 498 3.77 17.08 19.92
CA VAL A 498 2.43 17.61 20.16
C VAL A 498 2.49 19.12 20.14
N ALA A 499 1.60 19.74 19.36
CA ALA A 499 1.31 21.16 19.40
C ALA A 499 -0.14 21.37 19.84
N VAL A 500 -0.38 22.39 20.63
CA VAL A 500 -1.72 22.74 21.16
C VAL A 500 -2.08 24.14 20.70
N LEU A 501 -3.18 24.24 19.97
CA LEU A 501 -3.80 25.51 19.59
C LEU A 501 -4.90 25.85 20.59
N ARG A 502 -4.82 27.03 21.21
CA ARG A 502 -5.84 27.58 22.11
C ARG A 502 -6.07 29.06 21.85
N GLU A 503 -7.22 29.54 22.20
CA GLU A 503 -7.54 30.96 22.19
C GLU A 503 -7.57 31.50 23.62
N GLN A 504 -6.91 32.62 23.84
CA GLN A 504 -6.97 33.36 25.10
C GLN A 504 -7.04 34.85 24.78
N TYR A 505 -8.07 35.52 25.31
CA TYR A 505 -8.25 36.97 25.16
C TYR A 505 -8.23 37.48 23.70
N GLY A 506 -8.82 36.71 22.77
CA GLY A 506 -8.88 37.06 21.35
C GLY A 506 -7.58 36.82 20.56
N VAL A 507 -6.58 36.23 21.18
CA VAL A 507 -5.32 35.82 20.55
C VAL A 507 -5.18 34.32 20.57
N PHE A 508 -4.74 33.75 19.47
CA PHE A 508 -4.48 32.31 19.37
C PHE A 508 -3.04 32.03 19.77
N GLU A 509 -2.86 31.03 20.62
CA GLU A 509 -1.56 30.50 21.01
C GLU A 509 -1.35 29.12 20.42
N LEU A 510 -0.28 28.95 19.66
CA LEU A 510 0.22 27.64 19.23
C LEU A 510 1.40 27.24 20.11
N ASN A 511 1.18 26.27 21.02
CA ASN A 511 2.17 25.81 21.97
C ASN A 511 2.72 24.46 21.56
N PHE A 512 4.02 24.34 21.33
CA PHE A 512 4.72 23.09 21.10
C PHE A 512 5.05 22.42 22.44
N THR A 513 4.12 21.60 22.91
CA THR A 513 4.16 21.04 24.28
C THR A 513 5.05 19.83 24.43
N LYS A 514 5.27 19.08 23.33
CA LYS A 514 6.18 17.93 23.29
C LYS A 514 7.23 18.14 22.20
N ARG A 515 8.52 18.08 22.58
CA ARG A 515 9.68 18.41 21.72
C ARG A 515 9.70 19.85 21.20
N GLY A 516 9.13 20.77 21.96
CA GLY A 516 9.07 22.20 21.60
C GLY A 516 10.42 22.91 21.52
N GLU A 517 11.49 22.32 22.06
CA GLU A 517 12.88 22.76 21.91
C GLU A 517 13.46 22.53 20.50
N ARG A 518 12.73 21.81 19.65
CA ARG A 518 13.15 21.42 18.30
C ARG A 518 12.45 22.21 17.19
N VAL A 519 11.79 23.30 17.58
CA VAL A 519 11.17 24.28 16.68
C VAL A 519 11.70 25.68 17.01
N LYS A 520 11.55 26.64 16.11
CA LYS A 520 12.12 27.99 16.30
C LYS A 520 11.59 28.70 17.56
N GLN A 521 10.32 28.51 17.86
CA GLN A 521 9.66 29.13 19.01
C GLN A 521 8.72 28.14 19.66
N LYS A 522 8.85 27.96 20.99
CA LYS A 522 8.03 27.03 21.75
C LYS A 522 6.57 27.44 21.82
N THR A 523 6.29 28.74 21.77
CA THR A 523 4.95 29.34 21.75
C THR A 523 4.92 30.41 20.67
N LEU A 524 3.95 30.32 19.76
CA LEU A 524 3.64 31.37 18.80
C LEU A 524 2.27 31.95 19.11
N TYR A 525 2.18 33.28 18.91
CA TYR A 525 0.91 33.99 18.94
C TYR A 525 0.46 34.28 17.54
N LEU A 526 -0.80 33.94 17.25
CA LEU A 526 -1.39 33.97 15.93
C LEU A 526 -2.70 34.75 15.97
N LYS A 527 -3.07 35.29 14.83
CA LYS A 527 -4.39 35.87 14.58
C LYS A 527 -4.87 35.47 13.18
N HIS A 528 -6.15 35.51 12.95
CA HIS A 528 -6.70 35.45 11.58
C HIS A 528 -6.48 36.80 10.87
N ALA A 529 -6.25 36.75 9.57
CA ALA A 529 -6.32 37.93 8.72
C ALA A 529 -7.77 38.44 8.68
N ASP A 530 -7.94 39.76 8.52
CA ASP A 530 -9.28 40.38 8.59
C ASP A 530 -10.15 40.11 7.34
N ASP A 531 -9.53 39.74 6.22
CA ASP A 531 -10.14 39.70 4.89
C ASP A 531 -10.19 38.29 4.25
N CYS A 532 -9.55 37.32 4.84
CA CYS A 532 -9.51 35.95 4.30
C CYS A 532 -9.15 34.89 5.35
N ILE A 533 -9.35 33.62 4.99
CA ILE A 533 -8.93 32.46 5.81
C ILE A 533 -7.41 32.33 5.72
N PHE A 534 -6.70 33.04 6.58
CA PHE A 534 -5.24 33.05 6.63
C PHE A 534 -4.75 33.34 8.05
N TRP A 535 -3.71 32.67 8.49
CA TRP A 535 -3.10 32.79 9.80
C TRP A 535 -1.85 33.65 9.75
N GLU A 536 -1.78 34.66 10.61
CA GLU A 536 -0.64 35.59 10.72
C GLU A 536 -0.02 35.54 12.11
N PRO A 537 1.32 35.55 12.23
CA PRO A 537 1.96 35.76 13.51
C PRO A 537 1.57 37.17 14.07
N THR A 538 1.35 37.21 15.37
CA THR A 538 1.10 38.45 16.08
C THR A 538 1.96 38.56 17.33
N LYS A 539 2.07 39.75 17.91
CA LYS A 539 2.74 39.98 19.19
C LYS A 539 1.69 40.30 20.26
N ILE A 540 1.83 39.73 21.43
CA ILE A 540 1.09 40.26 22.59
C ILE A 540 1.81 41.51 23.04
N TYR A 541 1.12 42.65 23.00
CA TYR A 541 1.55 43.82 23.72
C TYR A 541 1.00 43.67 25.15
N ALA A 542 1.91 43.40 26.12
CA ALA A 542 1.61 43.30 27.52
C ALA A 542 1.13 44.63 28.11
#